data_21355af2604cda2b752a8657545b4fe7
#
_entry.id   21355af2604cda2b752a8657545b4fe7
#
_cell.length_a   1.000
_cell.length_b   1.000
_cell.length_c   1.000
_cell.angle_alpha   90.00
_cell.angle_beta   90.00
_cell.angle_gamma   90.00
#
_symmetry.space_group_name_H-M   'P 1'
#
loop_
_entity.id
_entity.type
_entity.pdbx_description
1 polymer ?
#
loop_
_entity_poly.entity_id
_entity_poly.type
_entity_poly.pdbx_seq_one_letter_code
_entity_poly.pdbx_strand_id
1 'polypeptide(L)'
;RVRLPSLAPWATIAKIVRLFNQKKIEHFIKKTIGLSEPNLLKRRARRYLDKNTEKELGLLPDLVDRNKASIDIGVYRGVYSYFLSDLTEYVYSFEANTLLQNKLINAFENKKNVKIENLALSSSSGTTELRVPIRDANADYDDEQKYELGIATIHSENKLNNKNYEIIKNVKKITLDEYNFLHKIGFIKIDVEGHELEIIRGGKNFLEHHKPVMLIAIEERHAGKNPTDIIYEICSHG
;
A
#
# COMPACT_ATOMS: atom_id res chain seq x y z
N ARG A 1 46.49 24.12 -12.49
CA ARG A 1 46.01 22.71 -12.53
C ARG A 1 45.85 22.23 -11.10
N VAL A 2 44.61 22.29 -10.60
CA VAL A 2 44.25 21.69 -9.32
C VAL A 2 43.96 20.21 -9.58
N ARG A 3 44.79 19.32 -9.03
CA ARG A 3 44.49 17.87 -9.01
C ARG A 3 43.42 17.64 -7.96
N LEU A 4 42.23 17.27 -8.38
CA LEU A 4 41.23 16.69 -7.50
C LEU A 4 41.68 15.29 -7.06
N PRO A 5 41.63 14.94 -5.77
CA PRO A 5 41.97 13.61 -5.31
C PRO A 5 40.93 12.63 -5.88
N SER A 6 41.40 11.46 -6.35
CA SER A 6 40.58 10.37 -6.80
C SER A 6 39.80 9.77 -5.63
N LEU A 7 38.67 10.36 -5.33
CA LEU A 7 37.69 9.74 -4.44
C LEU A 7 36.99 8.64 -5.25
N ALA A 8 37.00 7.41 -4.73
CA ALA A 8 36.25 6.32 -5.31
C ALA A 8 34.78 6.74 -5.53
N PRO A 9 34.15 6.37 -6.65
CA PRO A 9 32.79 6.81 -7.02
C PRO A 9 31.75 6.64 -5.91
N TRP A 10 31.91 5.65 -5.05
CA TRP A 10 31.06 5.35 -3.88
C TRP A 10 31.08 6.43 -2.79
N ALA A 11 32.22 7.04 -2.53
CA ALA A 11 32.33 8.05 -1.49
C ALA A 11 31.64 9.36 -1.87
N THR A 12 31.60 9.67 -3.16
CA THR A 12 30.88 10.85 -3.68
C THR A 12 29.37 10.63 -3.65
N ILE A 13 28.89 9.44 -4.00
CA ILE A 13 27.49 9.07 -3.93
C ILE A 13 27.00 9.05 -2.47
N ALA A 14 27.78 8.52 -1.53
CA ALA A 14 27.44 8.49 -0.11
C ALA A 14 27.35 9.90 0.52
N LYS A 15 28.14 10.87 0.07
CA LYS A 15 28.06 12.28 0.53
C LYS A 15 26.84 13.00 -0.03
N ILE A 16 26.47 12.75 -1.28
CA ILE A 16 25.28 13.33 -1.93
C ILE A 16 24.02 12.81 -1.25
N VAL A 17 23.98 11.51 -0.90
CA VAL A 17 22.83 10.86 -0.24
C VAL A 17 22.50 11.48 1.14
N ARG A 18 23.46 12.06 1.85
CA ARG A 18 23.21 12.73 3.15
C ARG A 18 22.55 14.12 3.04
N LEU A 19 22.59 14.75 1.86
CA LEU A 19 22.13 16.13 1.65
C LEU A 19 20.73 16.24 1.03
N PHE A 20 20.15 15.15 0.55
CA PHE A 20 18.86 15.19 -0.13
C PHE A 20 17.78 14.39 0.61
N ASN A 21 16.55 14.96 0.63
CA ASN A 21 15.35 14.26 1.07
C ASN A 21 15.22 12.92 0.28
N GLN A 22 14.94 11.81 0.98
CA GLN A 22 14.95 10.46 0.43
C GLN A 22 14.11 10.31 -0.86
N LYS A 23 13.00 11.05 -0.98
CA LYS A 23 12.15 11.06 -2.18
C LYS A 23 12.84 11.67 -3.41
N LYS A 24 13.62 12.74 -3.21
CA LYS A 24 14.45 13.34 -4.26
C LYS A 24 15.57 12.39 -4.72
N ILE A 25 16.07 11.56 -3.82
CA ILE A 25 17.08 10.54 -4.14
C ILE A 25 16.48 9.41 -4.97
N GLU A 26 15.30 8.92 -4.63
CA GLU A 26 14.63 7.89 -5.45
C GLU A 26 14.34 8.41 -6.87
N HIS A 27 13.83 9.62 -6.99
CA HIS A 27 13.60 10.27 -8.29
C HIS A 27 14.90 10.44 -9.09
N PHE A 28 15.97 10.93 -8.45
CA PHE A 28 17.28 11.09 -9.10
C PHE A 28 17.87 9.75 -9.54
N ILE A 29 17.78 8.71 -8.70
CA ILE A 29 18.25 7.36 -9.03
C ILE A 29 17.44 6.77 -10.19
N LYS A 30 16.11 6.91 -10.17
CA LYS A 30 15.23 6.46 -11.24
C LYS A 30 15.57 7.14 -12.57
N LYS A 31 15.78 8.44 -12.56
CA LYS A 31 16.07 9.24 -13.76
C LYS A 31 17.52 9.06 -14.26
N THR A 32 18.50 8.87 -13.38
CA THR A 32 19.93 8.88 -13.72
C THR A 32 20.51 7.48 -13.92
N ILE A 33 20.03 6.47 -13.18
CA ILE A 33 20.56 5.10 -13.20
C ILE A 33 19.60 4.13 -13.91
N GLY A 34 18.37 4.57 -14.24
CA GLY A 34 17.40 3.75 -14.97
C GLY A 34 16.96 2.50 -14.18
N LEU A 35 16.85 2.59 -12.85
CA LEU A 35 16.39 1.45 -12.05
C LEU A 35 14.95 1.10 -12.40
N SER A 36 14.72 -0.17 -12.75
CA SER A 36 13.38 -0.71 -12.98
C SER A 36 12.50 -0.67 -11.72
N GLU A 37 11.19 -0.63 -11.88
CA GLU A 37 10.25 -0.61 -10.75
C GLU A 37 10.43 -1.80 -9.79
N PRO A 38 10.69 -3.05 -10.25
CA PRO A 38 11.00 -4.16 -9.34
C PRO A 38 12.22 -3.90 -8.44
N ASN A 39 13.27 -3.30 -8.99
CA ASN A 39 14.46 -2.96 -8.22
C ASN A 39 14.20 -1.83 -7.20
N LEU A 40 13.37 -0.86 -7.57
CA LEU A 40 12.94 0.21 -6.66
C LEU A 40 12.09 -0.36 -5.52
N LEU A 41 11.15 -1.27 -5.81
CA LEU A 41 10.35 -1.95 -4.81
C LEU A 41 11.23 -2.77 -3.86
N LYS A 42 12.13 -3.60 -4.37
CA LYS A 42 13.08 -4.39 -3.56
C LYS A 42 13.91 -3.52 -2.61
N ARG A 43 14.42 -2.39 -3.09
CA ARG A 43 15.19 -1.43 -2.26
C ARG A 43 14.32 -0.78 -1.19
N ARG A 44 13.08 -0.45 -1.52
CA ARG A 44 12.10 0.10 -0.58
C ARG A 44 11.77 -0.92 0.51
N ALA A 45 11.43 -2.14 0.14
CA ALA A 45 11.14 -3.23 1.05
C ALA A 45 12.28 -3.47 2.04
N ARG A 46 13.52 -3.59 1.53
CA ARG A 46 14.71 -3.74 2.38
C ARG A 46 14.88 -2.58 3.35
N ARG A 47 14.68 -1.34 2.90
CA ARG A 47 14.78 -0.15 3.76
C ARG A 47 13.72 -0.13 4.87
N TYR A 48 12.51 -0.63 4.61
CA TYR A 48 11.46 -0.74 5.63
C TYR A 48 11.88 -1.68 6.75
N LEU A 49 12.48 -2.82 6.43
CA LEU A 49 13.05 -3.73 7.42
C LEU A 49 14.23 -3.11 8.17
N ASP A 50 15.23 -2.57 7.45
CA ASP A 50 16.46 -2.02 8.05
C ASP A 50 16.18 -0.87 9.02
N LYS A 51 15.15 -0.07 8.74
CA LYS A 51 14.75 1.08 9.58
C LYS A 51 13.67 0.74 10.58
N ASN A 52 13.16 -0.48 10.58
CA ASN A 52 12.01 -0.90 11.40
C ASN A 52 10.85 0.10 11.29
N THR A 53 10.56 0.55 10.06
CA THR A 53 9.56 1.58 9.77
C THR A 53 8.16 1.08 10.10
N GLU A 54 7.90 -0.18 9.80
CA GLU A 54 6.68 -0.92 10.13
C GLU A 54 7.09 -2.22 10.82
N LYS A 55 6.96 -2.26 12.14
CA LYS A 55 7.41 -3.38 12.98
C LYS A 55 6.67 -4.67 12.66
N GLU A 56 5.43 -4.54 12.20
CA GLU A 56 4.51 -5.61 11.85
C GLU A 56 5.03 -6.47 10.69
N LEU A 57 5.88 -5.90 9.83
CA LEU A 57 6.53 -6.68 8.75
C LEU A 57 7.35 -7.86 9.28
N GLY A 58 7.96 -7.69 10.46
CA GLY A 58 8.72 -8.75 11.12
C GLY A 58 7.85 -9.91 11.63
N LEU A 59 6.56 -9.69 11.82
CA LEU A 59 5.61 -10.70 12.30
C LEU A 59 4.99 -11.52 11.16
N LEU A 60 5.07 -11.06 9.90
CA LEU A 60 4.43 -11.74 8.78
C LEU A 60 4.76 -13.23 8.67
N PRO A 61 6.02 -13.69 8.87
CA PRO A 61 6.35 -15.11 8.80
C PRO A 61 5.58 -15.99 9.80
N ASP A 62 5.18 -15.42 10.94
CA ASP A 62 4.45 -16.12 12.00
C ASP A 62 2.92 -16.02 11.83
N LEU A 63 2.45 -15.02 11.07
CA LEU A 63 1.02 -14.76 10.86
C LEU A 63 0.45 -15.45 9.61
N VAL A 64 1.28 -15.77 8.63
CA VAL A 64 0.81 -16.30 7.34
C VAL A 64 0.93 -17.82 7.25
N ASP A 65 -0.03 -18.43 6.55
CA ASP A 65 0.05 -19.83 6.13
C ASP A 65 0.65 -19.90 4.72
N ARG A 66 1.79 -20.56 4.57
CA ARG A 66 2.52 -20.66 3.29
C ARG A 66 1.77 -21.42 2.20
N ASN A 67 0.81 -22.25 2.59
CA ASN A 67 -0.01 -23.07 1.70
C ASN A 67 -1.34 -22.40 1.33
N LYS A 68 -1.52 -21.14 1.69
CA LYS A 68 -2.70 -20.35 1.39
C LYS A 68 -2.30 -19.03 0.74
N ALA A 69 -3.26 -18.39 0.11
CA ALA A 69 -3.08 -17.05 -0.42
C ALA A 69 -3.27 -15.97 0.65
N SER A 70 -2.75 -14.80 0.36
CA SER A 70 -2.91 -13.59 1.15
C SER A 70 -3.60 -12.49 0.37
N ILE A 71 -4.21 -11.56 1.10
CA ILE A 71 -4.79 -10.33 0.54
C ILE A 71 -4.08 -9.13 1.17
N ASP A 72 -3.68 -8.16 0.33
CA ASP A 72 -3.16 -6.86 0.72
C ASP A 72 -4.12 -5.77 0.22
N ILE A 73 -4.82 -5.10 1.12
CA ILE A 73 -5.81 -4.07 0.82
C ILE A 73 -5.24 -2.72 1.24
N GLY A 74 -5.15 -1.79 0.27
CA GLY A 74 -4.39 -0.55 0.41
C GLY A 74 -2.89 -0.81 0.18
N VAL A 75 -2.57 -1.24 -1.03
CA VAL A 75 -1.22 -1.68 -1.42
C VAL A 75 -0.20 -0.55 -1.41
N TYR A 76 -0.63 0.67 -1.73
CA TYR A 76 0.20 1.86 -1.83
C TYR A 76 1.44 1.61 -2.71
N ARG A 77 2.61 1.42 -2.10
CA ARG A 77 3.88 1.20 -2.80
C ARG A 77 4.32 -0.26 -2.86
N GLY A 78 3.46 -1.19 -2.46
CA GLY A 78 3.66 -2.62 -2.65
C GLY A 78 4.57 -3.31 -1.64
N VAL A 79 4.91 -2.69 -0.51
CA VAL A 79 5.87 -3.27 0.45
C VAL A 79 5.32 -4.55 1.07
N TYR A 80 4.08 -4.55 1.56
CA TYR A 80 3.44 -5.75 2.12
C TYR A 80 3.28 -6.84 1.07
N SER A 81 2.72 -6.51 -0.10
CA SER A 81 2.58 -7.46 -1.21
C SER A 81 3.92 -8.10 -1.61
N TYR A 82 5.03 -7.33 -1.55
CA TYR A 82 6.36 -7.84 -1.84
C TYR A 82 6.78 -8.94 -0.86
N PHE A 83 6.63 -8.71 0.45
CA PHE A 83 6.96 -9.73 1.46
C PHE A 83 6.01 -10.91 1.42
N LEU A 84 4.70 -10.67 1.30
CA LEU A 84 3.69 -11.71 1.19
C LEU A 84 3.95 -12.62 -0.01
N SER A 85 4.45 -12.07 -1.13
CA SER A 85 4.76 -12.87 -2.33
C SER A 85 5.88 -13.91 -2.13
N ASP A 86 6.74 -13.73 -1.13
CA ASP A 86 7.78 -14.68 -0.76
C ASP A 86 7.34 -15.64 0.36
N LEU A 87 6.22 -15.32 1.03
CA LEU A 87 5.74 -16.03 2.22
C LEU A 87 4.50 -16.89 1.98
N THR A 88 3.71 -16.60 0.95
CA THR A 88 2.41 -17.25 0.70
C THR A 88 2.29 -17.73 -0.74
N GLU A 89 1.35 -18.63 -1.00
CA GLU A 89 1.14 -19.24 -2.32
C GLU A 89 0.82 -18.19 -3.39
N TYR A 90 -0.06 -17.25 -3.06
CA TYR A 90 -0.54 -16.22 -3.97
C TYR A 90 -0.90 -14.95 -3.20
N VAL A 91 -0.81 -13.78 -3.86
CA VAL A 91 -1.18 -12.49 -3.25
C VAL A 91 -2.17 -11.75 -4.15
N TYR A 92 -3.34 -11.42 -3.58
CA TYR A 92 -4.31 -10.52 -4.17
C TYR A 92 -4.08 -9.11 -3.59
N SER A 93 -3.70 -8.17 -4.43
CA SER A 93 -3.29 -6.82 -4.02
C SER A 93 -4.27 -5.79 -4.56
N PHE A 94 -5.06 -5.17 -3.68
CA PHE A 94 -6.11 -4.20 -4.04
C PHE A 94 -5.64 -2.77 -3.77
N GLU A 95 -5.62 -1.95 -4.83
CA GLU A 95 -5.27 -0.53 -4.75
C GLU A 95 -6.31 0.30 -5.52
N ALA A 96 -7.02 1.17 -4.79
CA ALA A 96 -8.05 2.02 -5.37
C ALA A 96 -7.48 3.19 -6.19
N ASN A 97 -6.26 3.63 -5.85
CA ASN A 97 -5.64 4.79 -6.46
C ASN A 97 -5.06 4.47 -7.83
N THR A 98 -5.75 4.92 -8.89
CA THR A 98 -5.34 4.72 -10.29
C THR A 98 -3.97 5.32 -10.61
N LEU A 99 -3.53 6.36 -9.87
CA LEU A 99 -2.21 6.98 -10.05
C LEU A 99 -1.04 6.02 -9.70
N LEU A 100 -1.32 4.98 -8.91
CA LEU A 100 -0.34 3.97 -8.52
C LEU A 100 -0.35 2.73 -9.43
N GLN A 101 -1.42 2.50 -10.19
CA GLN A 101 -1.66 1.25 -10.90
C GLN A 101 -0.49 0.83 -11.81
N ASN A 102 -0.07 1.69 -12.72
CA ASN A 102 1.01 1.35 -13.65
C ASN A 102 2.34 1.08 -12.94
N LYS A 103 2.64 1.84 -11.88
CA LYS A 103 3.84 1.63 -11.07
C LYS A 103 3.81 0.28 -10.36
N LEU A 104 2.65 -0.11 -9.82
CA LEU A 104 2.48 -1.40 -9.15
C LEU A 104 2.57 -2.57 -10.14
N ILE A 105 1.87 -2.50 -11.28
CA ILE A 105 1.96 -3.55 -12.31
C ILE A 105 3.42 -3.76 -12.73
N ASN A 106 4.14 -2.68 -13.02
CA ASN A 106 5.55 -2.75 -13.41
C ASN A 106 6.45 -3.25 -12.26
N ALA A 107 6.15 -2.88 -11.00
CA ALA A 107 6.94 -3.32 -9.84
C ALA A 107 6.84 -4.82 -9.59
N PHE A 108 5.71 -5.43 -9.95
CA PHE A 108 5.45 -6.86 -9.78
C PHE A 108 5.53 -7.67 -11.08
N GLU A 109 6.03 -7.11 -12.19
CA GLU A 109 6.12 -7.79 -13.51
C GLU A 109 6.82 -9.16 -13.44
N ASN A 110 7.79 -9.33 -12.52
CA ASN A 110 8.54 -10.55 -12.32
C ASN A 110 7.99 -11.47 -11.21
N LYS A 111 6.83 -11.13 -10.61
CA LYS A 111 6.17 -11.89 -9.54
C LYS A 111 4.86 -12.50 -10.05
N LYS A 112 4.93 -13.75 -10.57
CA LYS A 112 3.77 -14.44 -11.17
C LYS A 112 2.67 -14.78 -10.16
N ASN A 113 2.99 -14.79 -8.87
CA ASN A 113 2.06 -15.06 -7.78
C ASN A 113 1.49 -13.80 -7.13
N VAL A 114 1.58 -12.64 -7.77
CA VAL A 114 0.96 -11.39 -7.31
C VAL A 114 0.00 -10.87 -8.37
N LYS A 115 -1.24 -10.62 -7.98
CA LYS A 115 -2.26 -9.98 -8.81
C LYS A 115 -2.57 -8.59 -8.29
N ILE A 116 -2.30 -7.59 -9.11
CA ILE A 116 -2.63 -6.18 -8.81
C ILE A 116 -4.02 -5.88 -9.36
N GLU A 117 -4.95 -5.51 -8.48
CA GLU A 117 -6.31 -5.10 -8.81
C GLU A 117 -6.50 -3.61 -8.54
N ASN A 118 -6.92 -2.87 -9.56
CA ASN A 118 -7.32 -1.47 -9.38
C ASN A 118 -8.79 -1.39 -8.98
N LEU A 119 -9.05 -1.77 -7.74
CA LEU A 119 -10.36 -1.85 -7.12
C LEU A 119 -10.30 -1.35 -5.67
N ALA A 120 -11.35 -0.69 -5.22
CA ALA A 120 -11.61 -0.50 -3.81
C ALA A 120 -12.43 -1.70 -3.28
N LEU A 121 -12.16 -2.11 -2.04
CA LEU A 121 -13.05 -3.03 -1.32
C LEU A 121 -13.95 -2.24 -0.37
N SER A 122 -15.21 -2.66 -0.24
CA SER A 122 -16.24 -1.91 0.49
C SER A 122 -17.39 -2.83 0.93
N SER A 123 -18.40 -2.27 1.62
CA SER A 123 -19.64 -2.97 2.00
C SER A 123 -20.62 -3.18 0.84
N SER A 124 -20.40 -2.57 -0.32
CA SER A 124 -21.26 -2.70 -1.50
C SER A 124 -20.48 -2.46 -2.78
N SER A 125 -20.89 -3.12 -3.85
CA SER A 125 -20.31 -2.96 -5.20
C SER A 125 -20.83 -1.72 -5.92
N GLY A 126 -20.08 -1.26 -6.92
CA GLY A 126 -20.42 -0.10 -7.75
C GLY A 126 -19.23 0.81 -8.02
N THR A 127 -19.43 2.12 -7.94
CA THR A 127 -18.39 3.13 -8.09
C THR A 127 -18.38 4.08 -6.91
N THR A 128 -17.23 4.71 -6.66
CA THR A 128 -17.02 5.70 -5.62
C THR A 128 -16.05 6.78 -6.07
N GLU A 129 -15.84 7.77 -5.24
CA GLU A 129 -14.83 8.80 -5.40
C GLU A 129 -13.67 8.56 -4.44
N LEU A 130 -12.44 8.66 -4.94
CA LEU A 130 -11.24 8.62 -4.13
C LEU A 130 -10.71 10.04 -3.95
N ARG A 131 -10.52 10.47 -2.71
CA ARG A 131 -9.92 11.75 -2.36
C ARG A 131 -8.44 11.58 -2.11
N VAL A 132 -7.63 12.32 -2.86
CA VAL A 132 -6.16 12.24 -2.81
C VAL A 132 -5.62 13.58 -2.31
N PRO A 133 -5.03 13.64 -1.12
CA PRO A 133 -4.51 14.89 -0.57
C PRO A 133 -3.37 15.46 -1.40
N ILE A 134 -3.39 16.79 -1.57
CA ILE A 134 -2.36 17.55 -2.28
C ILE A 134 -1.24 17.89 -1.30
N ARG A 135 0.00 17.58 -1.67
CA ARG A 135 1.21 17.97 -0.94
C ARG A 135 1.78 19.28 -1.45
N ASP A 136 1.94 19.37 -2.77
CA ASP A 136 2.49 20.54 -3.46
C ASP A 136 1.74 20.74 -4.78
N ALA A 137 0.87 21.74 -4.81
CA ALA A 137 0.06 22.05 -5.98
C ALA A 137 0.89 22.53 -7.19
N ASN A 138 2.12 22.99 -6.97
CA ASN A 138 3.02 23.50 -8.01
C ASN A 138 3.96 22.43 -8.57
N ALA A 139 3.86 21.18 -8.11
CA ALA A 139 4.69 20.08 -8.60
C ALA A 139 4.10 19.53 -9.92
N ASP A 140 4.71 19.90 -11.05
CA ASP A 140 4.20 19.56 -12.38
C ASP A 140 4.65 18.19 -12.93
N TYR A 141 5.56 17.46 -12.24
CA TYR A 141 6.31 16.39 -12.92
C TYR A 141 6.15 14.99 -12.36
N ASP A 142 5.60 14.83 -11.14
CA ASP A 142 5.49 13.52 -10.51
C ASP A 142 4.33 13.49 -9.52
N ASP A 143 3.40 12.55 -9.69
CA ASP A 143 2.26 12.35 -8.78
C ASP A 143 2.71 12.17 -7.33
N GLU A 144 3.89 11.55 -7.09
CA GLU A 144 4.43 11.38 -5.74
C GLU A 144 4.95 12.69 -5.11
N GLN A 145 5.22 13.70 -5.91
CA GLN A 145 5.56 15.04 -5.42
C GLN A 145 4.30 15.86 -5.21
N LYS A 146 3.36 15.80 -6.15
CA LYS A 146 2.10 16.54 -6.10
C LYS A 146 1.17 16.02 -5.00
N TYR A 147 1.07 14.71 -4.82
CA TYR A 147 0.09 14.10 -3.93
C TYR A 147 0.71 13.34 -2.75
N GLU A 148 -0.07 13.21 -1.68
CA GLU A 148 0.18 12.29 -0.58
C GLU A 148 -0.57 10.97 -0.83
N LEU A 149 -0.08 10.19 -1.78
CA LEU A 149 -0.75 8.99 -2.30
C LEU A 149 -1.03 7.91 -1.24
N GLY A 150 -0.25 7.89 -0.15
CA GLY A 150 -0.38 6.89 0.93
C GLY A 150 -1.54 7.13 1.89
N ILE A 151 -2.16 8.31 1.86
CA ILE A 151 -3.29 8.66 2.72
C ILE A 151 -4.55 9.00 1.91
N ALA A 152 -4.62 8.51 0.67
CA ALA A 152 -5.81 8.62 -0.16
C ALA A 152 -6.93 7.74 0.40
N THR A 153 -8.17 8.24 0.38
CA THR A 153 -9.32 7.53 0.99
C THR A 153 -10.60 7.67 0.19
N ILE A 154 -11.42 6.62 0.22
CA ILE A 154 -12.81 6.64 -0.24
C ILE A 154 -13.78 6.93 0.91
N HIS A 155 -13.32 6.98 2.14
CA HIS A 155 -14.17 7.19 3.32
C HIS A 155 -14.59 8.65 3.46
N SER A 156 -15.88 8.94 3.29
CA SER A 156 -16.42 10.31 3.22
C SER A 156 -16.17 11.15 4.48
N GLU A 157 -16.13 10.53 5.65
CA GLU A 157 -15.95 11.23 6.93
C GLU A 157 -14.49 11.50 7.30
N ASN A 158 -13.53 10.86 6.60
CA ASN A 158 -12.11 11.15 6.82
C ASN A 158 -11.78 12.58 6.37
N LYS A 159 -11.40 13.44 7.33
CA LYS A 159 -11.11 14.86 7.11
C LYS A 159 -9.77 15.14 6.42
N LEU A 160 -8.98 14.09 6.12
CA LEU A 160 -7.65 14.22 5.49
C LEU A 160 -6.75 15.26 6.17
N ASN A 161 -6.83 15.37 7.51
CA ASN A 161 -6.11 16.38 8.30
C ASN A 161 -6.34 17.84 7.82
N ASN A 162 -7.54 18.13 7.30
CA ASN A 162 -7.92 19.43 6.73
C ASN A 162 -7.06 19.87 5.52
N LYS A 163 -6.41 18.93 4.83
CA LYS A 163 -5.66 19.21 3.61
C LYS A 163 -6.58 19.40 2.42
N ASN A 164 -6.13 20.21 1.46
CA ASN A 164 -6.73 20.22 0.13
C ASN A 164 -6.52 18.86 -0.54
N TYR A 165 -7.47 18.44 -1.37
CA TYR A 165 -7.42 17.17 -2.08
C TYR A 165 -8.01 17.30 -3.48
N GLU A 166 -7.59 16.40 -4.36
CA GLU A 166 -8.26 16.16 -5.64
C GLU A 166 -9.12 14.90 -5.56
N ILE A 167 -10.16 14.85 -6.40
CA ILE A 167 -11.10 13.74 -6.47
C ILE A 167 -10.84 12.94 -7.74
N ILE A 168 -10.54 11.65 -7.58
CA ILE A 168 -10.56 10.67 -8.66
C ILE A 168 -11.95 10.05 -8.68
N LYS A 169 -12.70 10.27 -9.78
CA LYS A 169 -14.07 9.79 -9.94
C LYS A 169 -14.12 8.39 -10.55
N ASN A 170 -15.25 7.74 -10.38
CA ASN A 170 -15.56 6.43 -10.99
C ASN A 170 -14.58 5.32 -10.58
N VAL A 171 -14.03 5.38 -9.38
CA VAL A 171 -13.24 4.28 -8.82
C VAL A 171 -14.17 3.09 -8.60
N LYS A 172 -13.86 1.96 -9.23
CA LYS A 172 -14.64 0.74 -9.07
C LYS A 172 -14.47 0.20 -7.65
N LYS A 173 -15.57 -0.25 -7.05
CA LYS A 173 -15.56 -0.93 -5.76
C LYS A 173 -16.36 -2.22 -5.80
N ILE A 174 -15.94 -3.20 -5.00
CA ILE A 174 -16.57 -4.51 -4.88
C ILE A 174 -16.54 -4.96 -3.41
N THR A 175 -17.37 -5.92 -3.04
CA THR A 175 -17.29 -6.55 -1.72
C THR A 175 -16.30 -7.73 -1.74
N LEU A 176 -15.78 -8.11 -0.57
CA LEU A 176 -15.01 -9.36 -0.44
C LEU A 176 -15.84 -10.59 -0.79
N ASP A 177 -17.14 -10.56 -0.46
CA ASP A 177 -18.07 -11.65 -0.73
C ASP A 177 -18.31 -11.88 -2.23
N GLU A 178 -18.28 -10.81 -3.03
CA GLU A 178 -18.53 -10.87 -4.48
C GLU A 178 -17.26 -11.10 -5.31
N TYR A 179 -16.07 -10.85 -4.74
CA TYR A 179 -14.83 -11.06 -5.48
C TYR A 179 -14.51 -12.57 -5.59
N ASN A 180 -14.24 -13.04 -6.80
CA ASN A 180 -13.95 -14.45 -7.07
C ASN A 180 -12.49 -14.80 -6.76
N PHE A 181 -12.22 -15.25 -5.54
CA PHE A 181 -10.91 -15.76 -5.13
C PHE A 181 -10.74 -17.21 -5.58
N LEU A 182 -9.63 -17.51 -6.28
CA LEU A 182 -9.33 -18.87 -6.76
C LEU A 182 -8.60 -19.72 -5.70
N HIS A 183 -8.11 -19.12 -4.63
CA HIS A 183 -7.30 -19.77 -3.60
C HIS A 183 -7.97 -19.64 -2.22
N LYS A 184 -7.66 -20.57 -1.33
CA LYS A 184 -8.01 -20.42 0.09
C LYS A 184 -7.19 -19.29 0.68
N ILE A 185 -7.84 -18.34 1.33
CA ILE A 185 -7.18 -17.18 1.95
C ILE A 185 -6.82 -17.51 3.40
N GLY A 186 -5.57 -17.27 3.76
CA GLY A 186 -5.05 -17.49 5.11
C GLY A 186 -4.71 -16.20 5.86
N PHE A 187 -4.48 -15.11 5.12
CA PHE A 187 -4.07 -13.84 5.72
C PHE A 187 -4.64 -12.65 4.95
N ILE A 188 -5.02 -11.60 5.68
CA ILE A 188 -5.46 -10.32 5.10
C ILE A 188 -4.77 -9.17 5.84
N LYS A 189 -4.16 -8.24 5.10
CA LYS A 189 -3.78 -6.91 5.59
C LYS A 189 -4.79 -5.89 5.10
N ILE A 190 -5.27 -5.01 5.98
CA ILE A 190 -6.19 -3.91 5.65
C ILE A 190 -5.63 -2.60 6.18
N ASP A 191 -5.42 -1.63 5.28
CA ASP A 191 -4.92 -0.31 5.60
C ASP A 191 -5.39 0.68 4.51
N VAL A 192 -6.56 1.26 4.73
CA VAL A 192 -7.33 2.01 3.70
C VAL A 192 -7.83 3.36 4.18
N GLU A 193 -7.17 3.88 5.23
CA GLU A 193 -7.37 5.25 5.69
C GLU A 193 -8.84 5.55 6.10
N GLY A 194 -9.40 4.64 6.94
CA GLY A 194 -10.70 4.82 7.61
C GLY A 194 -11.86 4.02 7.00
N HIS A 195 -11.63 3.20 5.98
CA HIS A 195 -12.68 2.41 5.34
C HIS A 195 -12.66 0.91 5.74
N GLU A 196 -11.89 0.55 6.76
CA GLU A 196 -11.64 -0.83 7.19
C GLU A 196 -12.93 -1.56 7.56
N LEU A 197 -13.80 -0.89 8.33
CA LEU A 197 -15.06 -1.47 8.79
C LEU A 197 -16.02 -1.81 7.64
N GLU A 198 -16.06 -0.96 6.62
CA GLU A 198 -16.90 -1.20 5.44
C GLU A 198 -16.43 -2.43 4.64
N ILE A 199 -15.12 -2.69 4.62
CA ILE A 199 -14.55 -3.90 4.01
C ILE A 199 -14.99 -5.15 4.78
N ILE A 200 -14.92 -5.11 6.11
CA ILE A 200 -15.36 -6.22 6.97
C ILE A 200 -16.86 -6.50 6.79
N ARG A 201 -17.68 -5.45 6.74
CA ARG A 201 -19.14 -5.57 6.49
C ARG A 201 -19.47 -6.21 5.15
N GLY A 202 -18.64 -5.91 4.13
CA GLY A 202 -18.78 -6.50 2.78
C GLY A 202 -18.18 -7.90 2.63
N GLY A 203 -17.65 -8.48 3.69
CA GLY A 203 -16.92 -9.75 3.65
C GLY A 203 -17.41 -10.80 4.65
N LYS A 204 -18.63 -10.73 5.15
CA LYS A 204 -19.11 -11.64 6.20
C LYS A 204 -19.01 -13.12 5.80
N ASN A 205 -19.56 -13.48 4.66
CA ASN A 205 -19.54 -14.87 4.17
C ASN A 205 -18.11 -15.31 3.85
N PHE A 206 -17.32 -14.40 3.27
CA PHE A 206 -15.91 -14.61 2.98
C PHE A 206 -15.11 -14.89 4.26
N LEU A 207 -15.26 -14.08 5.29
CA LEU A 207 -14.55 -14.22 6.58
C LEU A 207 -14.94 -15.52 7.30
N GLU A 208 -16.24 -15.85 7.34
CA GLU A 208 -16.73 -17.10 7.92
C GLU A 208 -16.18 -18.34 7.17
N HIS A 209 -16.08 -18.25 5.84
CA HIS A 209 -15.60 -19.36 5.02
C HIS A 209 -14.09 -19.55 5.11
N HIS A 210 -13.31 -18.47 5.01
CA HIS A 210 -11.85 -18.52 4.92
C HIS A 210 -11.16 -18.54 6.28
N LYS A 211 -11.71 -17.83 7.28
CA LYS A 211 -11.16 -17.64 8.64
C LYS A 211 -9.70 -17.19 8.61
N PRO A 212 -9.38 -16.10 7.91
CA PRO A 212 -8.02 -15.64 7.77
C PRO A 212 -7.52 -14.98 9.06
N VAL A 213 -6.21 -14.98 9.27
CA VAL A 213 -5.57 -14.04 10.19
C VAL A 213 -5.65 -12.64 9.59
N MET A 214 -6.00 -11.63 10.38
CA MET A 214 -6.15 -10.26 9.90
C MET A 214 -5.17 -9.31 10.58
N LEU A 215 -4.48 -8.49 9.79
CA LEU A 215 -3.69 -7.35 10.24
C LEU A 215 -4.39 -6.08 9.76
N ILE A 216 -4.95 -5.31 10.67
CA ILE A 216 -5.78 -4.14 10.35
C ILE A 216 -5.17 -2.89 10.97
N ALA A 217 -4.89 -1.87 10.17
CA ALA A 217 -4.48 -0.57 10.63
C ALA A 217 -5.73 0.27 10.97
N ILE A 218 -5.95 0.52 12.25
CA ILE A 218 -7.08 1.33 12.74
C ILE A 218 -6.53 2.60 13.37
N GLU A 219 -6.85 3.74 12.78
CA GLU A 219 -6.44 5.03 13.30
C GLU A 219 -7.64 5.87 13.72
N GLU A 220 -7.64 6.38 14.95
CA GLU A 220 -8.71 7.21 15.53
C GLU A 220 -9.06 8.42 14.66
N ARG A 221 -8.05 9.05 14.07
CA ARG A 221 -8.20 10.23 13.20
C ARG A 221 -9.02 9.99 11.92
N HIS A 222 -9.14 8.73 11.49
CA HIS A 222 -9.77 8.39 10.21
C HIS A 222 -11.23 8.01 10.36
N ALA A 223 -11.58 7.34 11.44
CA ALA A 223 -12.89 6.71 11.57
C ALA A 223 -13.97 7.60 12.22
N GLY A 224 -13.58 8.73 12.83
CA GLY A 224 -14.53 9.55 13.61
C GLY A 224 -15.18 8.80 14.78
N LYS A 225 -14.76 7.54 15.02
CA LYS A 225 -15.22 6.62 16.06
C LYS A 225 -14.04 6.19 16.93
N ASN A 226 -14.34 5.78 18.16
CA ASN A 226 -13.34 5.21 19.03
C ASN A 226 -12.79 3.89 18.40
N PRO A 227 -11.46 3.70 18.28
CA PRO A 227 -10.87 2.46 17.76
C PRO A 227 -11.39 1.20 18.46
N THR A 228 -11.69 1.29 19.76
CA THR A 228 -12.26 0.19 20.55
C THR A 228 -13.61 -0.27 20.00
N ASP A 229 -14.48 0.66 19.59
CA ASP A 229 -15.80 0.32 19.05
C ASP A 229 -15.68 -0.39 17.69
N ILE A 230 -14.70 0.03 16.89
CA ILE A 230 -14.39 -0.61 15.60
C ILE A 230 -13.89 -2.04 15.84
N ILE A 231 -12.98 -2.25 16.80
CA ILE A 231 -12.46 -3.56 17.15
C ILE A 231 -13.60 -4.48 17.65
N TYR A 232 -14.49 -3.98 18.51
CA TYR A 232 -15.66 -4.76 18.97
C TYR A 232 -16.57 -5.15 17.81
N GLU A 233 -16.85 -4.24 16.87
CA GLU A 233 -17.67 -4.53 15.70
C GLU A 233 -16.99 -5.58 14.81
N ILE A 234 -15.69 -5.48 14.56
CA ILE A 234 -14.92 -6.47 13.80
C ILE A 234 -15.01 -7.85 14.50
N CYS A 235 -14.76 -7.91 15.81
CA CYS A 235 -14.82 -9.16 16.58
C CYS A 235 -16.22 -9.77 16.64
N SER A 236 -17.28 -9.00 16.46
CA SER A 236 -18.65 -9.51 16.42
C SER A 236 -19.03 -10.21 15.12
N HIS A 237 -18.19 -10.11 14.09
CA HIS A 237 -18.39 -10.72 12.78
C HIS A 237 -17.54 -11.98 12.54
N GLY A 238 -16.71 -12.38 13.48
CA GLY A 238 -15.83 -13.56 13.43
C GLY A 238 -15.65 -14.23 14.74
#